data_e5b713001babfbf72a29ec622489acb7
#
_entry.id   e5b713001babfbf72a29ec622489acb7
#
_cell.length_a   1.000
_cell.length_b   1.000
_cell.length_c   1.000
_cell.angle_alpha   90.00
_cell.angle_beta   90.00
_cell.angle_gamma   90.00
#
_symmetry.space_group_name_H-M   'P 1'
#
loop_
_entity.id
_entity.type
_entity.pdbx_description
1 polymer ?
#
loop_
_entity_poly.entity_id
_entity_poly.type
_entity_poly.pdbx_seq_one_letter_code
_entity_poly.pdbx_strand_id
1 'polypeptide(L)'
;MKRLLLAILAGLALALPFSGMSAADETQKQLIQRAQDAKKKLAAAQAAAGAERQKMMQEHMQMMQEITAQMQKAKPGGGMSPQQMREWIDEHMKLMQEMMGQMMDEHHMMMQGMDMKGMGMHGTRKK
;
A
#
# COMPACT_ATOMS: atom_id res chain seq x y z
N MET A 1 -64.81 -4.77 0.28
CA MET A 1 -64.15 -4.98 1.57
C MET A 1 -62.88 -5.76 1.35
N LYS A 2 -61.74 -5.04 1.19
CA LYS A 2 -60.43 -5.66 0.96
C LYS A 2 -59.61 -5.49 2.23
N ARG A 3 -59.38 -6.61 2.91
CA ARG A 3 -58.57 -6.66 4.13
C ARG A 3 -57.10 -6.69 3.70
N LEU A 4 -56.37 -5.59 3.96
CA LEU A 4 -54.90 -5.53 3.85
C LEU A 4 -54.32 -6.25 5.06
N LEU A 5 -53.68 -7.37 4.84
CA LEU A 5 -52.83 -8.04 5.80
C LEU A 5 -51.43 -7.41 5.67
N LEU A 6 -51.09 -6.57 6.64
CA LEU A 6 -49.74 -6.07 6.84
C LEU A 6 -48.91 -7.18 7.50
N ALA A 7 -48.06 -7.84 6.72
CA ALA A 7 -47.04 -8.72 7.26
C ALA A 7 -45.88 -7.88 7.77
N ILE A 8 -45.76 -7.78 9.08
CA ILE A 8 -44.60 -7.18 9.75
C ILE A 8 -43.48 -8.23 9.70
N LEU A 9 -42.53 -8.08 8.78
CA LEU A 9 -41.27 -8.81 8.80
C LEU A 9 -40.39 -8.16 9.89
N ALA A 10 -40.40 -8.77 11.07
CA ALA A 10 -39.44 -8.49 12.12
C ALA A 10 -38.08 -9.00 11.63
N GLY A 11 -37.28 -8.09 11.09
CA GLY A 11 -35.88 -8.35 10.78
C GLY A 11 -35.09 -8.59 12.06
N LEU A 12 -34.77 -9.86 12.34
CA LEU A 12 -33.87 -10.26 13.39
C LEU A 12 -32.45 -9.83 12.94
N ALA A 13 -32.04 -8.64 13.34
CA ALA A 13 -30.66 -8.21 13.21
C ALA A 13 -29.81 -9.09 14.14
N LEU A 14 -29.23 -10.13 13.58
CA LEU A 14 -28.13 -10.85 14.22
C LEU A 14 -26.96 -9.88 14.34
N ALA A 15 -26.90 -9.22 15.49
CA ALA A 15 -25.69 -8.53 15.93
C ALA A 15 -24.64 -9.61 16.18
N LEU A 16 -23.86 -9.93 15.15
CA LEU A 16 -22.63 -10.68 15.32
C LEU A 16 -21.74 -9.87 16.27
N PRO A 17 -21.22 -10.47 17.33
CA PRO A 17 -20.21 -9.80 18.12
C PRO A 17 -19.02 -9.56 17.19
N PHE A 18 -18.81 -8.32 16.82
CA PHE A 18 -17.55 -7.87 16.24
C PHE A 18 -16.50 -8.12 17.31
N SER A 19 -15.90 -9.31 17.29
CA SER A 19 -14.77 -9.65 18.13
C SER A 19 -13.63 -8.69 17.78
N GLY A 20 -13.52 -7.66 18.60
CA GLY A 20 -12.49 -6.68 18.81
C GLY A 20 -11.25 -6.77 17.91
N MET A 21 -11.35 -6.34 16.65
CA MET A 21 -10.16 -5.84 15.97
C MET A 21 -9.78 -4.55 16.65
N SER A 22 -8.57 -4.51 17.25
CA SER A 22 -8.06 -3.28 17.83
C SER A 22 -7.84 -2.25 16.72
N ALA A 23 -7.97 -0.95 17.03
CA ALA A 23 -7.69 0.12 16.08
C ALA A 23 -6.27 0.02 15.49
N ALA A 24 -5.32 -0.56 16.24
CA ALA A 24 -3.96 -0.82 15.79
C ALA A 24 -3.90 -1.88 14.68
N ASP A 25 -4.69 -2.95 14.76
CA ASP A 25 -4.77 -3.99 13.73
C ASP A 25 -5.38 -3.44 12.45
N GLU A 26 -6.42 -2.63 12.56
CA GLU A 26 -7.05 -1.98 11.40
C GLU A 26 -6.07 -1.04 10.70
N THR A 27 -5.34 -0.23 11.46
CA THR A 27 -4.32 0.67 10.92
C THR A 27 -3.22 -0.10 10.19
N GLN A 28 -2.74 -1.21 10.77
CA GLN A 28 -1.72 -2.04 10.17
C GLN A 28 -2.19 -2.70 8.87
N LYS A 29 -3.41 -3.21 8.83
CA LYS A 29 -4.01 -3.77 7.61
C LYS A 29 -4.14 -2.73 6.49
N GLN A 30 -4.54 -1.51 6.84
CA GLN A 30 -4.59 -0.40 5.87
C GLN A 30 -3.20 -0.07 5.33
N LEU A 31 -2.16 -0.06 6.16
CA LEU A 31 -0.79 0.17 5.73
C LEU A 31 -0.29 -0.93 4.79
N ILE A 32 -0.57 -2.19 5.10
CA ILE A 32 -0.24 -3.34 4.24
C ILE A 32 -0.93 -3.20 2.89
N GLN A 33 -2.22 -2.87 2.87
CA GLN A 33 -2.96 -2.65 1.63
C GLN A 33 -2.36 -1.51 0.80
N ARG A 34 -2.04 -0.39 1.43
CA ARG A 34 -1.41 0.75 0.74
C ARG A 34 -0.03 0.40 0.19
N ALA A 35 0.76 -0.39 0.90
CA ALA A 35 2.05 -0.88 0.41
C ALA A 35 1.90 -1.77 -0.82
N GLN A 36 0.88 -2.62 -0.87
CA GLN A 36 0.55 -3.43 -2.05
C GLN A 36 0.11 -2.56 -3.22
N ASP A 37 -0.67 -1.53 -2.98
CA ASP A 37 -1.09 -0.58 -4.04
C ASP A 37 0.09 0.23 -4.57
N ALA A 38 1.02 0.63 -3.70
CA ALA A 38 2.28 1.25 -4.09
C ALA A 38 3.12 0.31 -4.97
N LYS A 39 3.21 -0.97 -4.62
CA LYS A 39 3.90 -1.99 -5.43
C LYS A 39 3.29 -2.15 -6.83
N LYS A 40 1.96 -2.16 -6.92
CA LYS A 40 1.26 -2.20 -8.23
C LYS A 40 1.60 -0.96 -9.06
N LYS A 41 1.66 0.20 -8.43
CA LYS A 41 2.03 1.45 -9.11
C LYS A 41 3.47 1.42 -9.60
N LEU A 42 4.40 0.88 -8.83
CA LEU A 42 5.78 0.68 -9.24
C LEU A 42 5.88 -0.27 -10.44
N ALA A 43 5.15 -1.39 -10.43
CA ALA A 43 5.08 -2.32 -11.54
C ALA A 43 4.50 -1.67 -12.82
N ALA A 44 3.47 -0.83 -12.68
CA ALA A 44 2.92 -0.06 -13.78
C ALA A 44 3.94 0.96 -14.33
N ALA A 45 4.73 1.60 -13.47
CA ALA A 45 5.81 2.49 -13.88
C ALA A 45 6.90 1.75 -14.66
N GLN A 46 7.21 0.50 -14.30
CA GLN A 46 8.16 -0.33 -15.04
C GLN A 46 7.69 -0.63 -16.46
N ALA A 47 6.39 -0.82 -16.65
CA ALA A 47 5.78 -1.09 -17.96
C ALA A 47 5.55 0.19 -18.79
N ALA A 48 5.56 1.36 -18.18
CA ALA A 48 5.37 2.65 -18.84
C ALA A 48 6.68 3.23 -19.38
N ALA A 49 6.60 4.24 -20.23
CA ALA A 49 7.75 4.95 -20.78
C ALA A 49 7.55 6.47 -20.73
N GLY A 50 8.63 7.23 -20.81
CA GLY A 50 8.62 8.68 -20.93
C GLY A 50 7.96 9.38 -19.75
N ALA A 51 7.13 10.39 -20.05
CA ALA A 51 6.47 11.24 -19.05
C ALA A 51 5.50 10.47 -18.14
N GLU A 52 4.84 9.45 -18.66
CA GLU A 52 3.92 8.61 -17.89
C GLU A 52 4.66 7.80 -16.82
N ARG A 53 5.79 7.19 -17.20
CA ARG A 53 6.67 6.50 -16.25
C ARG A 53 7.13 7.44 -15.13
N GLN A 54 7.56 8.63 -15.50
CA GLN A 54 8.04 9.62 -14.53
C GLN A 54 6.93 10.04 -13.56
N LYS A 55 5.71 10.26 -14.07
CA LYS A 55 4.55 10.58 -13.23
C LYS A 55 4.25 9.46 -12.24
N MET A 56 4.20 8.20 -12.72
CA MET A 56 3.93 7.04 -11.87
C MET A 56 5.00 6.84 -10.80
N MET A 57 6.26 7.12 -11.13
CA MET A 57 7.36 7.08 -10.17
C MET A 57 7.21 8.14 -9.07
N GLN A 58 6.83 9.37 -9.43
CA GLN A 58 6.56 10.43 -8.45
C GLN A 58 5.39 10.07 -7.52
N GLU A 59 4.32 9.53 -8.08
CA GLU A 59 3.16 9.07 -7.28
C GLU A 59 3.55 7.92 -6.35
N HIS A 60 4.37 6.99 -6.82
CA HIS A 60 4.90 5.90 -5.98
C HIS A 60 5.74 6.45 -4.82
N MET A 61 6.67 7.36 -5.07
CA MET A 61 7.48 8.01 -4.03
C MET A 61 6.61 8.70 -2.98
N GLN A 62 5.58 9.42 -3.42
CA GLN A 62 4.64 10.08 -2.50
C GLN A 62 3.91 9.06 -1.62
N MET A 63 3.40 7.97 -2.22
CA MET A 63 2.75 6.90 -1.46
C MET A 63 3.70 6.28 -0.44
N MET A 64 4.95 6.03 -0.81
CA MET A 64 5.97 5.46 0.07
C MET A 64 6.29 6.39 1.24
N GLN A 65 6.39 7.70 1.02
CA GLN A 65 6.59 8.69 2.09
C GLN A 65 5.41 8.70 3.07
N GLU A 66 4.18 8.68 2.57
CA GLU A 66 2.99 8.66 3.41
C GLU A 66 2.89 7.38 4.24
N ILE A 67 3.16 6.22 3.63
CA ILE A 67 3.16 4.92 4.33
C ILE A 67 4.24 4.91 5.41
N THR A 68 5.46 5.37 5.10
CA THR A 68 6.56 5.45 6.06
C THR A 68 6.21 6.34 7.25
N ALA A 69 5.63 7.51 7.00
CA ALA A 69 5.21 8.42 8.06
C ALA A 69 4.13 7.81 8.96
N GLN A 70 3.19 7.06 8.39
CA GLN A 70 2.16 6.37 9.16
C GLN A 70 2.73 5.17 9.92
N MET A 71 3.64 4.40 9.32
CA MET A 71 4.34 3.32 9.99
C MET A 71 5.10 3.76 11.24
N GLN A 72 5.78 4.89 11.17
CA GLN A 72 6.52 5.44 12.32
C GLN A 72 5.61 5.81 13.50
N LYS A 73 4.35 6.11 13.21
CA LYS A 73 3.33 6.41 14.22
C LYS A 73 2.56 5.18 14.69
N ALA A 74 2.61 4.08 13.92
CA ALA A 74 1.90 2.86 14.26
C ALA A 74 2.51 2.20 15.50
N LYS A 75 1.64 1.91 16.47
CA LYS A 75 2.01 1.25 17.73
C LYS A 75 1.09 0.07 17.95
N PRO A 76 1.59 -1.01 18.59
CA PRO A 76 0.71 -2.08 19.01
C PRO A 76 -0.36 -1.54 19.97
N GLY A 77 -1.58 -2.06 19.86
CA GLY A 77 -2.70 -1.64 20.71
C GLY A 77 -2.49 -2.03 22.17
N GLY A 78 -2.97 -1.19 23.10
CA GLY A 78 -3.11 -1.56 24.49
C GLY A 78 -4.11 -2.71 24.65
N GLY A 79 -3.77 -3.71 25.49
CA GLY A 79 -4.66 -4.85 25.73
C GLY A 79 -4.50 -6.03 24.75
N MET A 80 -3.52 -6.00 23.87
CA MET A 80 -3.17 -7.16 23.05
C MET A 80 -2.63 -8.30 23.93
N SER A 81 -3.04 -9.54 23.61
CA SER A 81 -2.41 -10.73 24.18
C SER A 81 -0.95 -10.86 23.70
N PRO A 82 -0.09 -11.63 24.39
CA PRO A 82 1.27 -11.88 23.93
C PRO A 82 1.35 -12.46 22.51
N GLN A 83 0.36 -13.25 22.11
CA GLN A 83 0.28 -13.82 20.77
C GLN A 83 -0.07 -12.74 19.74
N GLN A 84 -1.09 -11.92 20.01
CA GLN A 84 -1.47 -10.80 19.13
C GLN A 84 -0.33 -9.80 18.97
N MET A 85 0.42 -9.54 20.02
CA MET A 85 1.61 -8.69 19.98
C MET A 85 2.68 -9.24 19.03
N ARG A 86 2.95 -10.55 19.10
CA ARG A 86 3.91 -11.20 18.20
C ARG A 86 3.47 -11.12 16.75
N GLU A 87 2.20 -11.42 16.48
CA GLU A 87 1.62 -11.34 15.14
C GLU A 87 1.72 -9.91 14.58
N TRP A 88 1.40 -8.92 15.40
CA TRP A 88 1.53 -7.50 15.02
C TRP A 88 2.98 -7.13 14.67
N ILE A 89 3.95 -7.55 15.49
CA ILE A 89 5.37 -7.30 15.24
C ILE A 89 5.83 -7.98 13.96
N ASP A 90 5.45 -9.24 13.73
CA ASP A 90 5.82 -9.98 12.53
C ASP A 90 5.27 -9.33 11.26
N GLU A 91 4.01 -8.90 11.27
CA GLU A 91 3.39 -8.20 10.16
C GLU A 91 4.05 -6.83 9.91
N HIS A 92 4.37 -6.10 10.99
CA HIS A 92 5.05 -4.82 10.90
C HIS A 92 6.46 -4.96 10.30
N MET A 93 7.20 -5.98 10.70
CA MET A 93 8.52 -6.28 10.12
C MET A 93 8.43 -6.68 8.65
N LYS A 94 7.45 -7.49 8.27
CA LYS A 94 7.20 -7.85 6.86
C LYS A 94 6.88 -6.62 6.02
N LEU A 95 6.06 -5.72 6.55
CA LEU A 95 5.73 -4.46 5.89
C LEU A 95 6.97 -3.60 5.68
N MET A 96 7.84 -3.47 6.70
CA MET A 96 9.12 -2.75 6.56
C MET A 96 10.01 -3.37 5.48
N GLN A 97 10.13 -4.70 5.43
CA GLN A 97 10.91 -5.40 4.42
C GLN A 97 10.35 -5.17 3.01
N GLU A 98 9.04 -5.23 2.85
CA GLU A 98 8.35 -4.95 1.58
C GLU A 98 8.64 -3.51 1.11
N MET A 99 8.57 -2.55 2.01
CA MET A 99 8.86 -1.15 1.68
C MET A 99 10.31 -0.91 1.30
N MET A 100 11.26 -1.53 2.00
CA MET A 100 12.67 -1.47 1.63
C MET A 100 12.91 -2.08 0.24
N GLY A 101 12.28 -3.20 -0.07
CA GLY A 101 12.34 -3.81 -1.41
C GLY A 101 11.84 -2.86 -2.49
N GLN A 102 10.70 -2.22 -2.29
CA GLN A 102 10.14 -1.25 -3.24
C GLN A 102 11.06 -0.02 -3.43
N MET A 103 11.66 0.48 -2.36
CA MET A 103 12.62 1.60 -2.46
C MET A 103 13.87 1.21 -3.25
N MET A 104 14.36 -0.02 -3.09
CA MET A 104 15.49 -0.53 -3.87
C MET A 104 15.13 -0.66 -5.35
N ASP A 105 13.96 -1.19 -5.67
CA ASP A 105 13.47 -1.32 -7.05
C ASP A 105 13.28 0.05 -7.72
N GLU A 106 12.73 1.01 -6.98
CA GLU A 106 12.57 2.40 -7.43
C GLU A 106 13.92 3.04 -7.73
N HIS A 107 14.88 2.90 -6.82
CA HIS A 107 16.23 3.42 -7.02
C HIS A 107 16.90 2.81 -8.26
N HIS A 108 16.74 1.50 -8.46
CA HIS A 108 17.26 0.80 -9.62
C HIS A 108 16.65 1.32 -10.93
N MET A 109 15.35 1.56 -10.94
CA MET A 109 14.65 2.15 -12.10
C MET A 109 15.13 3.57 -12.41
N MET A 110 15.40 4.38 -11.38
CA MET A 110 15.94 5.73 -11.57
C MET A 110 17.35 5.70 -12.17
N MET A 111 18.19 4.79 -11.72
CA MET A 111 19.56 4.63 -12.26
C MET A 111 19.53 4.18 -13.72
N GLN A 112 18.70 3.23 -14.10
CA GLN A 112 18.52 2.81 -15.49
C GLN A 112 18.05 3.94 -16.41
N GLY A 113 17.20 4.83 -15.90
CA GLY A 113 16.71 5.98 -16.66
C GLY A 113 17.80 7.02 -16.96
N MET A 114 18.83 7.10 -16.11
CA MET A 114 19.98 7.99 -16.31
C MET A 114 20.94 7.45 -17.37
N ASP A 115 21.19 6.15 -17.40
CA ASP A 115 22.09 5.52 -18.39
C ASP A 115 21.57 5.64 -19.82
N MET A 116 20.27 5.54 -20.04
CA MET A 116 19.68 5.73 -21.37
C MET A 116 19.78 7.17 -21.87
N LYS A 117 19.84 8.16 -20.97
CA LYS A 117 19.96 9.57 -21.36
C LYS A 117 21.41 9.93 -21.74
N GLY A 118 22.39 9.19 -21.23
CA GLY A 118 23.81 9.35 -21.54
C GLY A 118 24.24 8.74 -22.88
N MET A 119 23.56 7.73 -23.37
CA MET A 119 23.89 7.05 -24.63
C MET A 119 23.37 7.75 -25.89
N GLY A 120 22.47 8.74 -25.75
CA GLY A 120 21.85 9.44 -26.89
C GLY A 120 22.65 10.59 -27.49
N MET A 121 23.83 10.96 -26.97
CA MET A 121 24.58 12.15 -27.40
C MET A 121 25.93 11.89 -28.10
N HIS A 122 26.20 10.68 -28.55
CA HIS A 122 27.42 10.44 -29.34
C HIS A 122 27.07 9.83 -30.71
N GLY A 123 26.74 10.65 -31.65
CA GLY A 123 26.64 10.19 -33.02
C GLY A 123 26.06 11.15 -34.04
N THR A 124 26.71 12.29 -34.25
CA THR A 124 26.78 12.88 -35.60
C THR A 124 27.87 13.94 -35.67
N ARG A 125 29.09 13.49 -35.77
CA ARG A 125 30.14 14.37 -36.35
C ARG A 125 30.19 14.06 -37.84
N LYS A 126 29.42 14.81 -38.61
CA LYS A 126 29.60 14.85 -40.07
C LYS A 126 30.92 15.60 -40.37
N LYS A 127 31.76 14.92 -41.10
CA LYS A 127 32.86 15.55 -41.83
C LYS A 127 32.32 16.35 -43.01
#